data_cc2083c173dbdcd0e289cf094a93b511
#
_entry.id   cc2083c173dbdcd0e289cf094a93b511
#
_cell.length_a   1.000
_cell.length_b   1.000
_cell.length_c   1.000
_cell.angle_alpha   90.00
_cell.angle_beta   90.00
_cell.angle_gamma   90.00
#
_symmetry.space_group_name_H-M   'P 1'
#
loop_
_entity.id
_entity.type
_entity.pdbx_description
1 polymer ?
#
loop_
_entity_poly.entity_id
_entity_poly.type
_entity_poly.pdbx_seq_one_letter_code
_entity_poly.pdbx_strand_id
1 'polypeptide(L)'
;MSQYSENRPWGSFHVLDEGKGFKVKRIVVKEGGRLSLQSHKHRHEHWTVVEGKATVTVDDKVVAMTRGQAVDIPLHAKHRLENLHTGEVTIIEVQFGDYLGEDDIIRYDDAYART
;
A
#
# COMPACT_ATOMS: atom_id res chain seq x y z
N MET A 1 -6.08 14.38 -15.77
CA MET A 1 -5.28 13.61 -14.83
C MET A 1 -5.10 14.40 -13.55
N SER A 2 -5.45 13.81 -12.44
CA SER A 2 -5.30 14.50 -11.17
C SER A 2 -4.11 13.91 -10.43
N GLN A 3 -3.23 14.77 -9.95
CA GLN A 3 -2.18 14.38 -9.03
C GLN A 3 -2.62 14.82 -7.65
N TYR A 4 -2.50 13.93 -6.69
CA TYR A 4 -3.05 14.14 -5.37
C TYR A 4 -2.12 13.47 -4.35
N SER A 5 -1.82 14.19 -3.28
CA SER A 5 -0.93 13.70 -2.23
C SER A 5 -1.57 13.87 -0.87
N GLU A 6 -1.30 12.95 0.04
CA GLU A 6 -1.75 13.01 1.41
C GLU A 6 -0.64 12.59 2.35
N ASN A 7 -0.51 13.31 3.47
CA ASN A 7 0.33 12.88 4.58
C ASN A 7 -0.50 12.01 5.51
N ARG A 8 0.15 10.97 6.04
CA ARG A 8 -0.44 10.02 6.97
C ARG A 8 0.51 9.83 8.16
N PRO A 9 0.04 9.30 9.29
CA PRO A 9 0.93 9.06 10.43
C PRO A 9 2.15 8.19 10.10
N TRP A 10 2.01 7.27 9.13
CA TRP A 10 3.07 6.36 8.73
C TRP A 10 3.96 6.87 7.60
N GLY A 11 3.62 8.00 6.98
CA GLY A 11 4.37 8.54 5.84
C GLY A 11 3.48 9.35 4.92
N SER A 12 3.45 9.00 3.65
CA SER A 12 2.64 9.73 2.66
C SER A 12 2.30 8.85 1.48
N PHE A 13 1.27 9.23 0.74
CA PHE A 13 1.01 8.63 -0.55
C PHE A 13 0.72 9.71 -1.59
N HIS A 14 0.99 9.37 -2.85
CA HIS A 14 0.88 10.29 -3.98
C HIS A 14 0.21 9.56 -5.13
N VAL A 15 -0.92 10.07 -5.58
CA VAL A 15 -1.59 9.53 -6.77
C VAL A 15 -0.86 10.10 -7.98
N LEU A 16 -0.24 9.23 -8.76
CA LEU A 16 0.59 9.63 -9.89
C LEU A 16 -0.18 9.62 -11.20
N ASP A 17 -1.11 8.69 -11.34
CA ASP A 17 -1.91 8.56 -12.55
C ASP A 17 -3.15 7.76 -12.23
N GLU A 18 -4.21 7.98 -13.00
CA GLU A 18 -5.41 7.16 -12.91
C GLU A 18 -6.15 7.21 -14.22
N GLY A 19 -6.83 6.12 -14.52
CA GLY A 19 -7.62 6.01 -15.73
C GLY A 19 -8.74 5.00 -15.50
N LYS A 20 -9.32 4.55 -16.58
CA LYS A 20 -10.39 3.58 -16.50
C LYS A 20 -9.83 2.25 -16.03
N GLY A 21 -10.26 1.81 -14.84
CA GLY A 21 -9.89 0.51 -14.30
C GLY A 21 -8.53 0.45 -13.63
N PHE A 22 -7.82 1.59 -13.47
CA PHE A 22 -6.53 1.56 -12.78
C PHE A 22 -6.22 2.86 -12.06
N LYS A 23 -5.37 2.76 -11.05
CA LYS A 23 -4.81 3.91 -10.33
C LYS A 23 -3.39 3.56 -9.92
N VAL A 24 -2.47 4.50 -10.05
CA VAL A 24 -1.06 4.33 -9.69
C VAL A 24 -0.73 5.26 -8.54
N LYS A 25 -0.13 4.70 -7.49
CA LYS A 25 0.31 5.48 -6.32
C LYS A 25 1.78 5.21 -6.03
N ARG A 26 2.45 6.26 -5.54
CA ARG A 26 3.73 6.11 -4.84
C ARG A 26 3.43 6.21 -3.36
N ILE A 27 3.84 5.20 -2.60
CA ILE A 27 3.64 5.16 -1.16
C ILE A 27 5.00 5.23 -0.49
N VAL A 28 5.18 6.19 0.40
CA VAL A 28 6.42 6.40 1.15
C VAL A 28 6.13 6.12 2.61
N VAL A 29 6.86 5.16 3.19
CA VAL A 29 6.68 4.76 4.58
C VAL A 29 7.93 5.15 5.36
N LYS A 30 7.76 5.99 6.37
CA LYS A 30 8.88 6.41 7.21
C LYS A 30 9.39 5.24 8.03
N GLU A 31 10.62 5.36 8.52
CA GLU A 31 11.19 4.37 9.42
C GLU A 31 10.24 4.14 10.60
N GLY A 32 9.91 2.87 10.86
CA GLY A 32 8.96 2.50 11.90
C GLY A 32 7.50 2.67 11.52
N GLY A 33 7.21 3.15 10.32
CA GLY A 33 5.85 3.35 9.85
C GLY A 33 5.15 2.03 9.55
N ARG A 34 3.82 2.02 9.74
CA ARG A 34 3.05 0.79 9.63
C ARG A 34 1.65 1.13 9.17
N LEU A 35 1.25 0.62 8.02
CA LEU A 35 -0.11 0.79 7.54
C LEU A 35 -1.04 -0.19 8.25
N SER A 36 -2.34 0.05 8.17
CA SER A 36 -3.31 -0.86 8.77
C SER A 36 -3.32 -2.21 8.05
N LEU A 37 -3.69 -3.25 8.78
CA LEU A 37 -4.04 -4.52 8.16
C LEU A 37 -5.42 -4.33 7.53
N GLN A 38 -5.52 -4.51 6.23
CA GLN A 38 -6.71 -4.10 5.49
C GLN A 38 -7.01 -5.04 4.32
N SER A 39 -8.23 -4.95 3.79
CA SER A 39 -8.62 -5.66 2.58
C SER A 39 -9.51 -4.77 1.72
N HIS A 40 -9.63 -5.10 0.45
CA HIS A 40 -10.46 -4.38 -0.51
C HIS A 40 -11.36 -5.36 -1.27
N LYS A 41 -12.58 -4.92 -1.58
CA LYS A 41 -13.58 -5.77 -2.24
C LYS A 41 -13.61 -5.60 -3.76
N HIS A 42 -13.16 -4.44 -4.26
CA HIS A 42 -13.38 -4.06 -5.65
C HIS A 42 -12.09 -3.90 -6.44
N ARG A 43 -10.93 -4.08 -5.80
CA ARG A 43 -9.65 -3.93 -6.48
C ARG A 43 -8.64 -4.97 -6.00
N HIS A 44 -7.76 -5.36 -6.90
CA HIS A 44 -6.52 -6.03 -6.53
C HIS A 44 -5.36 -5.07 -6.75
N GLU A 45 -4.20 -5.36 -6.21
CA GLU A 45 -3.07 -4.45 -6.22
C GLU A 45 -1.80 -5.17 -6.61
N HIS A 46 -0.89 -4.43 -7.24
CA HIS A 46 0.45 -4.89 -7.55
C HIS A 46 1.42 -3.88 -6.94
N TRP A 47 2.30 -4.36 -6.08
CA TRP A 47 3.26 -3.50 -5.38
C TRP A 47 4.68 -3.83 -5.83
N THR A 48 5.46 -2.80 -6.19
CA THR A 48 6.87 -2.94 -6.52
C THR A 48 7.68 -2.07 -5.56
N VAL A 49 8.67 -2.66 -4.90
CA VAL A 49 9.57 -1.89 -4.03
C VAL A 49 10.57 -1.17 -4.90
N VAL A 50 10.67 0.15 -4.75
CA VAL A 50 11.63 0.96 -5.50
C VAL A 50 12.73 1.52 -4.62
N GLU A 51 12.52 1.55 -3.30
CA GLU A 51 13.52 2.04 -2.35
C GLU A 51 13.30 1.38 -1.00
N GLY A 52 14.39 0.99 -0.34
CA GLY A 52 14.36 0.48 1.02
C GLY A 52 13.99 -0.99 1.11
N LYS A 53 13.67 -1.41 2.32
CA LYS A 53 13.32 -2.79 2.62
C LYS A 53 11.94 -2.82 3.26
N ALA A 54 10.97 -3.38 2.56
CA ALA A 54 9.58 -3.43 2.98
C ALA A 54 9.26 -4.77 3.62
N THR A 55 8.43 -4.75 4.65
CA THR A 55 7.84 -5.98 5.20
C THR A 55 6.39 -6.00 4.78
N VAL A 56 6.02 -7.01 4.01
CA VAL A 56 4.69 -7.13 3.41
C VAL A 56 4.00 -8.35 3.96
N THR A 57 2.79 -8.15 4.47
CA THR A 57 1.93 -9.24 4.92
C THR A 57 0.80 -9.41 3.91
N VAL A 58 0.61 -10.63 3.42
CA VAL A 58 -0.54 -10.99 2.58
C VAL A 58 -1.15 -12.24 3.18
N ASP A 59 -2.35 -12.11 3.73
CA ASP A 59 -3.03 -13.12 4.52
C ASP A 59 -2.12 -13.55 5.68
N ASP A 60 -1.66 -14.80 5.72
CA ASP A 60 -0.79 -15.30 6.78
C ASP A 60 0.67 -15.38 6.37
N LYS A 61 1.03 -14.83 5.21
CA LYS A 61 2.42 -14.82 4.74
C LYS A 61 3.04 -13.45 5.00
N VAL A 62 4.26 -13.46 5.55
CA VAL A 62 5.03 -12.24 5.81
C VAL A 62 6.35 -12.36 5.06
N VAL A 63 6.65 -11.38 4.20
CA VAL A 63 7.81 -11.40 3.32
C VAL A 63 8.55 -10.08 3.45
N ALA A 64 9.89 -10.16 3.51
CA ALA A 64 10.75 -8.97 3.39
C ALA A 64 11.11 -8.80 1.91
N MET A 65 10.91 -7.58 1.40
CA MET A 65 11.11 -7.29 -0.02
C MET A 65 12.02 -6.10 -0.19
N THR A 66 12.91 -6.17 -1.17
CA THR A 66 13.85 -5.12 -1.49
C THR A 66 13.64 -4.62 -2.91
N ARG A 67 14.42 -3.61 -3.29
CA ARG A 67 14.29 -2.92 -4.57
C ARG A 67 14.18 -3.90 -5.75
N GLY A 68 13.18 -3.70 -6.57
CA GLY A 68 12.92 -4.51 -7.76
C GLY A 68 12.02 -5.70 -7.53
N GLN A 69 11.73 -6.06 -6.29
CA GLN A 69 10.82 -7.15 -5.99
C GLN A 69 9.38 -6.65 -5.96
N ALA A 70 8.45 -7.53 -6.33
CA ALA A 70 7.05 -7.18 -6.44
C ALA A 70 6.16 -8.28 -5.87
N VAL A 71 4.95 -7.89 -5.51
CA VAL A 71 3.94 -8.82 -4.99
C VAL A 71 2.57 -8.42 -5.49
N ASP A 72 1.73 -9.41 -5.77
CA ASP A 72 0.33 -9.18 -6.10
C ASP A 72 -0.53 -9.42 -4.88
N ILE A 73 -1.52 -8.54 -4.69
CA ILE A 73 -2.46 -8.60 -3.58
C ILE A 73 -3.84 -8.83 -4.16
N PRO A 74 -4.38 -10.05 -4.02
CA PRO A 74 -5.68 -10.36 -4.60
C PRO A 74 -6.84 -9.65 -3.91
N LEU A 75 -7.98 -9.61 -4.58
CA LEU A 75 -9.23 -9.18 -3.96
C LEU A 75 -9.43 -9.92 -2.63
N HIS A 76 -9.90 -9.20 -1.63
CA HIS A 76 -10.26 -9.73 -0.30
C HIS A 76 -9.09 -10.17 0.56
N ALA A 77 -7.86 -10.25 0.04
CA ALA A 77 -6.70 -10.64 0.85
C ALA A 77 -6.41 -9.58 1.91
N LYS A 78 -6.20 -10.01 3.12
CA LYS A 78 -5.75 -9.12 4.20
C LYS A 78 -4.29 -8.82 3.99
N HIS A 79 -3.93 -7.53 3.97
CA HIS A 79 -2.55 -7.16 3.67
C HIS A 79 -2.14 -5.93 4.46
N ARG A 80 -0.82 -5.80 4.63
CA ARG A 80 -0.20 -4.70 5.38
C ARG A 80 1.20 -4.45 4.85
N LEU A 81 1.55 -3.17 4.79
CA LEU A 81 2.90 -2.71 4.49
C LEU A 81 3.50 -2.12 5.76
N GLU A 82 4.70 -2.56 6.11
CA GLU A 82 5.42 -2.07 7.28
C GLU A 82 6.87 -1.74 6.91
N ASN A 83 7.43 -0.75 7.60
CA ASN A 83 8.84 -0.44 7.51
C ASN A 83 9.51 -0.74 8.85
N LEU A 84 10.04 -1.95 8.99
CA LEU A 84 10.69 -2.42 10.21
C LEU A 84 12.21 -2.20 10.18
N HIS A 85 12.72 -1.48 9.19
CA HIS A 85 14.16 -1.29 8.99
C HIS A 85 14.49 0.19 8.98
N THR A 86 15.80 0.51 8.92
CA THR A 86 16.26 1.90 8.85
C THR A 86 16.02 2.48 7.46
N GLY A 87 15.76 3.79 7.44
CA GLY A 87 15.51 4.52 6.19
C GLY A 87 14.07 4.43 5.74
N GLU A 88 13.75 5.17 4.70
CA GLU A 88 12.41 5.15 4.12
C GLU A 88 12.20 3.96 3.20
N VAL A 89 10.94 3.54 3.10
CA VAL A 89 10.50 2.55 2.12
C VAL A 89 9.61 3.27 1.12
N THR A 90 9.85 3.04 -0.17
CA THR A 90 8.99 3.55 -1.22
C THR A 90 8.53 2.39 -2.10
N ILE A 91 7.22 2.30 -2.31
CA ILE A 91 6.66 1.35 -3.26
C ILE A 91 5.85 2.09 -4.33
N ILE A 92 5.76 1.49 -5.50
CA ILE A 92 4.81 1.88 -6.53
C ILE A 92 3.69 0.84 -6.50
N GLU A 93 2.48 1.34 -6.28
CA GLU A 93 1.28 0.52 -6.20
C GLU A 93 0.42 0.77 -7.43
N VAL A 94 0.05 -0.30 -8.14
CA VAL A 94 -0.94 -0.21 -9.20
C VAL A 94 -2.19 -0.91 -8.72
N GLN A 95 -3.30 -0.18 -8.71
CA GLN A 95 -4.61 -0.71 -8.36
C GLN A 95 -5.39 -1.02 -9.63
N PHE A 96 -6.05 -2.17 -9.67
CA PHE A 96 -6.87 -2.61 -10.81
C PHE A 96 -8.26 -2.94 -10.31
N GLY A 97 -9.28 -2.34 -10.90
CA GLY A 97 -10.64 -2.64 -10.51
C GLY A 97 -11.63 -1.71 -11.19
N ASP A 98 -12.89 -2.01 -11.03
CA ASP A 98 -13.98 -1.20 -11.56
C ASP A 98 -14.42 -0.10 -10.60
N TYR A 99 -14.00 -0.17 -9.36
CA TYR A 99 -14.21 0.89 -8.37
C TYR A 99 -12.92 1.07 -7.54
N LEU A 100 -12.37 2.28 -7.58
CA LEU A 100 -11.08 2.58 -6.95
C LEU A 100 -11.18 3.67 -5.88
N GLY A 101 -12.37 3.88 -5.31
CA GLY A 101 -12.55 4.84 -4.23
C GLY A 101 -11.82 4.43 -2.96
N GLU A 102 -11.34 5.42 -2.20
CA GLU A 102 -10.61 5.18 -0.97
C GLU A 102 -11.47 4.60 0.14
N ASP A 103 -12.79 4.62 -0.02
CA ASP A 103 -13.73 4.03 0.93
C ASP A 103 -13.90 2.51 0.73
N ASP A 104 -13.31 1.92 -0.29
CA ASP A 104 -13.28 0.47 -0.47
C ASP A 104 -12.17 -0.13 0.38
N ILE A 105 -12.38 -0.12 1.69
CA ILE A 105 -11.39 -0.61 2.65
C ILE A 105 -12.08 -1.14 3.90
N ILE A 106 -11.59 -2.30 4.36
CA ILE A 106 -11.92 -2.84 5.67
C ILE A 106 -10.61 -2.88 6.46
N ARG A 107 -10.57 -2.19 7.59
CA ARG A 107 -9.40 -2.19 8.46
C ARG A 107 -9.61 -3.16 9.60
N TYR A 108 -8.64 -4.04 9.79
CA TYR A 108 -8.67 -5.05 10.85
C TYR A 108 -7.83 -4.67 12.04
N ASP A 109 -6.75 -3.93 11.80
CA ASP A 109 -5.81 -3.50 12.82
C ASP A 109 -5.12 -2.23 12.32
N ASP A 110 -5.12 -1.19 13.15
CA ASP A 110 -4.51 0.09 12.78
C ASP A 110 -3.72 0.59 13.98
N ALA A 111 -2.38 0.63 13.82
CA ALA A 111 -1.46 1.05 14.88
C ALA A 111 -1.69 2.50 15.33
N TYR A 112 -2.34 3.31 14.52
CA TYR A 112 -2.55 4.74 14.76
C TYR A 112 -3.98 5.04 15.23
N ALA A 113 -4.76 4.01 15.54
CA ALA A 113 -6.12 4.15 16.10
C ALA A 113 -6.99 5.09 15.29
N ARG A 114 -6.96 4.96 13.98
CA ARG A 114 -7.74 5.77 13.07
C ARG A 114 -9.20 5.39 13.14
N THR A 115 -10.05 6.36 13.28
CA THR A 115 -11.49 6.13 13.32
C THR A 115 -12.18 6.88 12.18
#